data_6309bb0991ba7600071172bef42a7086
#
_entry.id   6309bb0991ba7600071172bef42a7086
#
_cell.length_a   1.000
_cell.length_b   1.000
_cell.length_c   1.000
_cell.angle_alpha   90.00
_cell.angle_beta   90.00
_cell.angle_gamma   90.00
#
_symmetry.space_group_name_H-M   'P 1'
#
loop_
_entity.id
_entity.type
_entity.pdbx_description
1 polymer ?
#
loop_
_entity_poly.entity_id
_entity_poly.type
_entity_poly.pdbx_seq_one_letter_code
_entity_poly.pdbx_strand_id
1 'polypeptide(L)'
;GHVMTGVVAALVSAALCLGVGYAAITNGWVTVPTSSSLTSVKSNTSGSGSAKAKSGEAADWSAVAKEVSDSVVSIDVATSDGSAKGSGAIISDKGYIVTNNHVISGAKQIQVTLANGTIYSAQIVGTDTTTDLAVIKLDNPPSNLKAAEFADSDNLAVGESVMAIGNPLGYDDTATVGIVSALNRPVTVSDDNNNDIVTNAVQIDAAVNPGNSGGPTFNAAGQVIGINSSIASTTTSSGTAGSIGIGFAIPSNLVKRVANEIIDNGTVQHVALGVTIKSSTV
;
A
#
# COMPACT_ATOMS: atom_id res chain seq x y z
N GLY A 1 49.46 -47.54 3.65
CA GLY A 1 50.04 -46.19 3.39
C GLY A 1 49.27 -45.37 2.37
N HIS A 2 48.76 -45.99 1.32
CA HIS A 2 48.19 -45.20 0.16
C HIS A 2 46.87 -44.49 0.43
N VAL A 3 46.02 -45.02 1.29
CA VAL A 3 44.72 -44.37 1.67
C VAL A 3 44.93 -43.06 2.45
N MET A 4 45.90 -43.10 3.39
CA MET A 4 46.21 -41.92 4.18
C MET A 4 46.85 -40.78 3.37
N THR A 5 47.67 -41.14 2.38
CA THR A 5 48.28 -40.18 1.45
C THR A 5 47.21 -39.56 0.55
N GLY A 6 46.20 -40.32 0.12
CA GLY A 6 45.07 -39.82 -0.68
C GLY A 6 44.19 -38.86 0.10
N VAL A 7 43.88 -39.15 1.36
CA VAL A 7 43.06 -38.28 2.23
C VAL A 7 43.79 -36.97 2.52
N VAL A 8 45.10 -37.02 2.82
CA VAL A 8 45.90 -35.81 3.05
C VAL A 8 45.96 -34.96 1.78
N ALA A 9 46.17 -35.56 0.61
CA ALA A 9 46.19 -34.82 -0.64
C ALA A 9 44.84 -34.16 -0.96
N ALA A 10 43.73 -34.84 -0.70
CA ALA A 10 42.39 -34.30 -0.90
C ALA A 10 42.09 -33.09 0.05
N LEU A 11 42.50 -33.20 1.32
CA LEU A 11 42.30 -32.10 2.28
C LEU A 11 43.17 -30.88 1.93
N VAL A 12 44.42 -31.08 1.50
CA VAL A 12 45.33 -30.01 1.05
C VAL A 12 44.75 -29.32 -0.19
N SER A 13 44.25 -30.11 -1.16
CA SER A 13 43.64 -29.55 -2.38
C SER A 13 42.38 -28.75 -2.07
N ALA A 14 41.53 -29.24 -1.17
CA ALA A 14 40.34 -28.53 -0.75
C ALA A 14 40.67 -27.19 -0.02
N ALA A 15 41.66 -27.21 0.86
CA ALA A 15 42.14 -26.00 1.56
C ALA A 15 42.73 -24.96 0.59
N LEU A 16 43.50 -25.44 -0.41
CA LEU A 16 44.04 -24.58 -1.48
C LEU A 16 42.95 -23.96 -2.35
N CYS A 17 41.95 -24.75 -2.75
CA CYS A 17 40.81 -24.21 -3.53
C CYS A 17 39.99 -23.18 -2.76
N LEU A 18 39.74 -23.44 -1.45
CA LEU A 18 39.04 -22.48 -0.58
C LEU A 18 39.87 -21.22 -0.37
N GLY A 19 41.18 -21.34 -0.17
CA GLY A 19 42.08 -20.19 0.01
C GLY A 19 42.19 -19.34 -1.25
N VAL A 20 42.34 -19.95 -2.41
CA VAL A 20 42.37 -19.23 -3.70
C VAL A 20 41.01 -18.60 -4.00
N GLY A 21 39.92 -19.33 -3.75
CA GLY A 21 38.55 -18.80 -3.94
C GLY A 21 38.29 -17.59 -3.01
N TYR A 22 38.67 -17.68 -1.75
CA TYR A 22 38.56 -16.56 -0.81
C TYR A 22 39.41 -15.37 -1.23
N ALA A 23 40.66 -15.58 -1.63
CA ALA A 23 41.54 -14.52 -2.10
C ALA A 23 41.03 -13.88 -3.41
N ALA A 24 40.44 -14.68 -4.31
CA ALA A 24 39.86 -14.16 -5.55
C ALA A 24 38.64 -13.23 -5.27
N ILE A 25 37.83 -13.60 -4.29
CA ILE A 25 36.68 -12.79 -3.88
C ILE A 25 37.15 -11.50 -3.17
N THR A 26 38.05 -11.61 -2.20
CA THR A 26 38.52 -10.46 -1.40
C THR A 26 39.35 -9.47 -2.21
N ASN A 27 40.08 -9.94 -3.24
CA ASN A 27 40.82 -9.05 -4.13
C ASN A 27 40.04 -8.61 -5.39
N GLY A 28 38.74 -8.92 -5.46
CA GLY A 28 37.89 -8.48 -6.56
C GLY A 28 38.16 -9.17 -7.92
N TRP A 29 38.91 -10.30 -7.94
CA TRP A 29 39.19 -11.06 -9.17
C TRP A 29 37.94 -11.84 -9.64
N VAL A 30 37.04 -12.14 -8.71
CA VAL A 30 35.73 -12.73 -9.01
C VAL A 30 34.68 -11.88 -8.29
N THR A 31 33.86 -11.24 -9.06
CA THR A 31 32.63 -10.61 -8.52
C THR A 31 31.62 -11.71 -8.27
N VAL A 32 31.35 -11.99 -6.98
CA VAL A 32 30.18 -12.77 -6.61
C VAL A 32 28.98 -11.90 -7.01
N PRO A 33 28.09 -12.36 -7.91
CA PRO A 33 26.87 -11.62 -8.16
C PRO A 33 26.12 -11.57 -6.83
N THR A 34 26.21 -10.43 -6.14
CA THR A 34 25.23 -10.10 -5.11
C THR A 34 23.90 -10.13 -5.83
N SER A 35 22.95 -10.89 -5.32
CA SER A 35 21.59 -10.85 -5.83
C SER A 35 21.24 -9.37 -5.98
N SER A 36 21.19 -8.89 -7.22
CA SER A 36 20.80 -7.53 -7.51
C SER A 36 19.44 -7.39 -6.86
N SER A 37 19.37 -6.56 -5.82
CA SER A 37 18.11 -6.21 -5.22
C SER A 37 17.19 -5.78 -6.36
N LEU A 38 15.90 -6.07 -6.26
CA LEU A 38 14.89 -5.69 -7.26
C LEU A 38 14.92 -4.20 -7.64
N THR A 39 15.68 -3.40 -6.91
CA THR A 39 15.98 -1.98 -7.18
C THR A 39 16.73 -1.73 -8.51
N SER A 40 17.32 -2.77 -9.13
CA SER A 40 18.00 -2.66 -10.44
C SER A 40 17.14 -3.09 -11.62
N VAL A 41 15.91 -3.54 -11.39
CA VAL A 41 14.97 -3.85 -12.47
C VAL A 41 14.56 -2.53 -13.12
N LYS A 42 15.04 -2.26 -14.31
CA LYS A 42 14.56 -1.14 -15.11
C LYS A 42 13.08 -1.37 -15.38
N SER A 43 12.23 -0.59 -14.71
CA SER A 43 10.81 -0.55 -15.00
C SER A 43 10.63 -0.11 -16.46
N ASN A 44 9.86 -0.89 -17.20
CA ASN A 44 9.68 -0.68 -18.65
C ASN A 44 8.54 0.30 -18.94
N THR A 45 7.98 0.98 -17.93
CA THR A 45 6.82 1.84 -18.09
C THR A 45 6.89 3.07 -17.21
N SER A 46 6.70 4.20 -17.82
CA SER A 46 6.23 5.48 -17.31
C SER A 46 6.51 5.78 -15.83
N GLY A 47 7.61 6.42 -15.55
CA GLY A 47 7.94 7.00 -14.25
C GLY A 47 9.37 6.70 -13.84
N SER A 48 10.00 7.68 -13.22
CA SER A 48 11.37 7.57 -12.67
C SER A 48 11.40 6.98 -11.24
N GLY A 49 10.23 6.54 -10.73
CA GLY A 49 10.00 6.19 -9.34
C GLY A 49 9.50 7.38 -8.52
N SER A 50 8.61 7.14 -7.56
CA SER A 50 8.02 8.18 -6.72
C SER A 50 8.94 8.61 -5.58
N ALA A 51 9.89 7.76 -5.18
CA ALA A 51 10.90 8.04 -4.17
C ALA A 51 12.28 8.12 -4.78
N LYS A 52 13.08 9.10 -4.34
CA LYS A 52 14.51 9.16 -4.65
C LYS A 52 15.26 8.17 -3.73
N ALA A 53 15.21 6.88 -4.04
CA ALA A 53 16.07 5.92 -3.38
C ALA A 53 17.53 6.24 -3.74
N LYS A 54 18.41 6.29 -2.76
CA LYS A 54 19.85 6.28 -3.02
C LYS A 54 20.15 4.94 -3.66
N SER A 55 20.74 4.95 -4.85
CA SER A 55 21.02 3.70 -5.58
C SER A 55 21.89 2.78 -4.72
N GLY A 56 21.38 1.59 -4.42
CA GLY A 56 22.10 0.53 -3.73
C GLY A 56 21.79 0.35 -2.24
N GLU A 57 21.00 1.21 -1.60
CA GLU A 57 20.54 1.02 -0.23
C GLU A 57 19.09 0.51 -0.22
N ALA A 58 18.84 -0.54 0.58
CA ALA A 58 17.47 -0.98 0.87
C ALA A 58 16.78 0.08 1.74
N ALA A 59 15.45 0.26 1.54
CA ALA A 59 14.68 1.15 2.39
C ALA A 59 14.67 0.64 3.84
N ASP A 60 14.89 1.54 4.80
CA ASP A 60 14.69 1.25 6.23
C ASP A 60 13.20 1.35 6.56
N TRP A 61 12.48 0.25 6.32
CA TRP A 61 11.05 0.19 6.55
C TRP A 61 10.65 0.36 8.01
N SER A 62 11.53 0.04 8.95
CA SER A 62 11.28 0.29 10.37
C SER A 62 11.26 1.79 10.68
N ALA A 63 12.22 2.53 10.10
CA ALA A 63 12.24 3.98 10.22
C ALA A 63 11.04 4.64 9.53
N VAL A 64 10.70 4.18 8.32
CA VAL A 64 9.53 4.68 7.58
C VAL A 64 8.24 4.42 8.36
N ALA A 65 8.02 3.19 8.86
CA ALA A 65 6.83 2.85 9.64
C ALA A 65 6.67 3.76 10.86
N LYS A 66 7.76 3.96 11.62
CA LYS A 66 7.77 4.84 12.78
C LYS A 66 7.48 6.30 12.43
N GLU A 67 7.96 6.75 11.27
CA GLU A 67 7.75 8.12 10.82
C GLU A 67 6.29 8.38 10.44
N VAL A 68 5.63 7.43 9.78
CA VAL A 68 4.31 7.65 9.17
C VAL A 68 3.13 7.16 10.02
N SER A 69 3.37 6.35 11.06
CA SER A 69 2.30 5.74 11.88
C SER A 69 1.35 6.77 12.49
N ASP A 70 1.85 7.93 12.92
CA ASP A 70 1.00 9.02 13.46
C ASP A 70 -0.01 9.58 12.45
N SER A 71 0.15 9.30 11.17
CA SER A 71 -0.78 9.70 10.11
C SER A 71 -1.80 8.62 9.73
N VAL A 72 -1.69 7.42 10.31
CA VAL A 72 -2.59 6.28 10.08
C VAL A 72 -3.58 6.16 11.24
N VAL A 73 -4.81 5.84 10.94
CA VAL A 73 -5.86 5.71 11.96
C VAL A 73 -6.67 4.42 11.79
N SER A 74 -7.22 3.91 12.90
CA SER A 74 -8.28 2.91 12.88
C SER A 74 -9.63 3.60 12.77
N ILE A 75 -10.54 2.99 12.01
CA ILE A 75 -11.92 3.44 11.86
C ILE A 75 -12.87 2.32 12.26
N ASP A 76 -13.64 2.56 13.30
CA ASP A 76 -14.71 1.68 13.76
C ASP A 76 -16.07 2.31 13.43
N VAL A 77 -16.91 1.57 12.75
CA VAL A 77 -18.20 2.02 12.25
C VAL A 77 -19.31 1.18 12.85
N ALA A 78 -20.24 1.82 13.52
CA ALA A 78 -21.51 1.20 13.93
C ALA A 78 -22.56 1.40 12.83
N THR A 79 -23.17 0.32 12.37
CA THR A 79 -24.26 0.31 11.40
C THR A 79 -25.56 -0.18 12.03
N SER A 80 -26.68 -0.20 11.29
CA SER A 80 -27.96 -0.79 11.77
C SER A 80 -27.83 -2.31 11.99
N ASP A 81 -26.97 -2.97 11.25
CA ASP A 81 -26.92 -4.44 11.16
C ASP A 81 -25.65 -5.03 11.81
N GLY A 82 -24.80 -4.17 12.40
CA GLY A 82 -23.57 -4.62 13.06
C GLY A 82 -22.49 -3.55 13.13
N SER A 83 -21.25 -3.95 12.91
CA SER A 83 -20.11 -3.05 12.89
C SER A 83 -19.17 -3.38 11.73
N ALA A 84 -18.52 -2.36 11.18
CA ALA A 84 -17.44 -2.47 10.22
C ALA A 84 -16.17 -1.86 10.79
N LYS A 85 -15.03 -2.33 10.30
CA LYS A 85 -13.71 -1.83 10.68
C LYS A 85 -12.86 -1.59 9.44
N GLY A 86 -12.05 -0.56 9.50
CA GLY A 86 -11.09 -0.23 8.47
C GLY A 86 -10.02 0.71 9.00
N SER A 87 -9.30 1.28 8.07
CA SER A 87 -8.21 2.22 8.34
C SER A 87 -8.43 3.53 7.59
N GLY A 88 -7.64 4.54 7.90
CA GLY A 88 -7.66 5.82 7.20
C GLY A 88 -6.31 6.51 7.24
N ALA A 89 -6.14 7.52 6.41
CA ALA A 89 -5.00 8.42 6.44
C ALA A 89 -5.43 9.84 6.78
N ILE A 90 -4.79 10.46 7.76
CA ILE A 90 -4.99 11.86 8.10
C ILE A 90 -4.42 12.71 6.95
N ILE A 91 -5.22 13.58 6.36
CA ILE A 91 -4.82 14.42 5.22
C ILE A 91 -4.72 15.90 5.56
N SER A 92 -5.09 16.28 6.79
CA SER A 92 -5.02 17.66 7.24
C SER A 92 -4.91 17.75 8.76
N ASP A 93 -4.19 18.75 9.24
CA ASP A 93 -4.15 19.17 10.65
C ASP A 93 -5.54 19.59 11.21
N LYS A 94 -6.50 19.86 10.31
CA LYS A 94 -7.89 20.18 10.66
C LYS A 94 -8.77 18.96 10.94
N GLY A 95 -8.16 17.75 10.97
CA GLY A 95 -8.85 16.50 11.30
C GLY A 95 -9.55 15.82 10.12
N TYR A 96 -9.27 16.21 8.88
CA TYR A 96 -9.77 15.48 7.72
C TYR A 96 -8.99 14.18 7.53
N ILE A 97 -9.71 13.10 7.26
CA ILE A 97 -9.20 11.76 7.06
C ILE A 97 -9.81 11.20 5.79
N VAL A 98 -8.98 10.62 4.92
CA VAL A 98 -9.43 9.85 3.76
C VAL A 98 -9.49 8.37 4.12
N THR A 99 -10.52 7.70 3.63
CA THR A 99 -10.73 6.24 3.74
C THR A 99 -11.50 5.73 2.52
N ASN A 100 -11.87 4.45 2.50
CA ASN A 100 -12.76 3.93 1.48
C ASN A 100 -14.24 4.20 1.80
N ASN A 101 -15.05 4.38 0.74
CA ASN A 101 -16.48 4.51 0.88
C ASN A 101 -17.12 3.27 1.52
N HIS A 102 -16.72 2.07 1.09
CA HIS A 102 -17.26 0.82 1.64
C HIS A 102 -17.00 0.65 3.15
N VAL A 103 -15.90 1.23 3.68
CA VAL A 103 -15.59 1.18 5.13
C VAL A 103 -16.64 1.90 5.96
N ILE A 104 -17.18 3.01 5.45
CA ILE A 104 -18.11 3.87 6.18
C ILE A 104 -19.56 3.79 5.67
N SER A 105 -19.83 2.91 4.72
CA SER A 105 -21.16 2.70 4.15
C SER A 105 -22.16 2.30 5.24
N GLY A 106 -23.34 2.93 5.26
CA GLY A 106 -24.38 2.65 6.26
C GLY A 106 -24.06 3.11 7.70
N ALA A 107 -23.00 3.90 7.90
CA ALA A 107 -22.57 4.37 9.21
C ALA A 107 -23.67 5.13 9.94
N LYS A 108 -23.94 4.75 11.19
CA LYS A 108 -24.73 5.52 12.17
C LYS A 108 -23.81 6.28 13.12
N GLN A 109 -22.66 5.72 13.42
CA GLN A 109 -21.63 6.34 14.23
C GLN A 109 -20.27 5.91 13.71
N ILE A 110 -19.33 6.84 13.69
CA ILE A 110 -17.93 6.60 13.31
C ILE A 110 -17.05 6.99 14.48
N GLN A 111 -16.19 6.08 14.88
CA GLN A 111 -15.12 6.30 15.85
C GLN A 111 -13.78 6.13 15.16
N VAL A 112 -12.86 7.03 15.45
CA VAL A 112 -11.51 7.03 14.92
C VAL A 112 -10.54 6.94 16.07
N THR A 113 -9.68 5.93 16.04
CA THR A 113 -8.60 5.78 17.01
C THR A 113 -7.29 6.22 16.37
N LEU A 114 -6.65 7.21 16.98
CA LEU A 114 -5.33 7.69 16.57
C LEU A 114 -4.22 6.71 17.04
N ALA A 115 -3.02 6.83 16.46
CA ALA A 115 -1.86 6.00 16.81
C ALA A 115 -1.50 6.02 18.33
N ASN A 116 -1.82 7.09 19.03
CA ASN A 116 -1.63 7.19 20.48
C ASN A 116 -2.75 6.54 21.32
N GLY A 117 -3.71 5.85 20.68
CA GLY A 117 -4.85 5.19 21.31
C GLY A 117 -6.01 6.12 21.69
N THR A 118 -5.94 7.42 21.37
CA THR A 118 -7.04 8.35 21.66
C THR A 118 -8.17 8.17 20.65
N ILE A 119 -9.41 8.11 21.15
CA ILE A 119 -10.60 7.88 20.33
C ILE A 119 -11.35 9.20 20.14
N TYR A 120 -11.75 9.46 18.90
CA TYR A 120 -12.55 10.61 18.50
C TYR A 120 -13.81 10.14 17.76
N SER A 121 -14.91 10.87 17.93
CA SER A 121 -16.04 10.77 16.99
C SER A 121 -15.69 11.48 15.70
N ALA A 122 -16.27 11.03 14.59
CA ALA A 122 -16.07 11.65 13.29
C ALA A 122 -17.38 11.75 12.51
N GLN A 123 -17.46 12.76 11.63
CA GLN A 123 -18.59 12.99 10.74
C GLN A 123 -18.17 12.73 9.29
N ILE A 124 -19.10 12.23 8.48
CA ILE A 124 -18.89 12.09 7.04
C ILE A 124 -18.93 13.49 6.42
N VAL A 125 -17.88 13.86 5.68
CA VAL A 125 -17.82 15.08 4.89
C VAL A 125 -18.44 14.84 3.51
N GLY A 126 -18.11 13.72 2.90
CA GLY A 126 -18.67 13.26 1.64
C GLY A 126 -18.09 11.92 1.22
N THR A 127 -18.74 11.33 0.23
CA THR A 127 -18.39 10.02 -0.32
C THR A 127 -18.39 10.06 -1.83
N ASP A 128 -17.56 9.22 -2.43
CA ASP A 128 -17.54 8.96 -3.85
C ASP A 128 -17.56 7.44 -4.11
N THR A 129 -18.71 6.95 -4.48
CA THR A 129 -18.91 5.52 -4.79
C THR A 129 -18.17 5.09 -6.05
N THR A 130 -17.94 6.01 -7.01
CA THR A 130 -17.26 5.72 -8.27
C THR A 130 -15.78 5.40 -8.08
N THR A 131 -15.13 5.99 -7.10
CA THR A 131 -13.71 5.74 -6.79
C THR A 131 -13.51 4.93 -5.53
N ASP A 132 -14.57 4.57 -4.82
CA ASP A 132 -14.54 3.94 -3.49
C ASP A 132 -13.75 4.78 -2.46
N LEU A 133 -13.88 6.11 -2.52
CA LEU A 133 -13.24 7.02 -1.59
C LEU A 133 -14.27 7.77 -0.73
N ALA A 134 -13.87 8.12 0.47
CA ALA A 134 -14.64 8.95 1.37
C ALA A 134 -13.72 9.85 2.20
N VAL A 135 -14.25 10.98 2.62
CA VAL A 135 -13.60 11.87 3.59
C VAL A 135 -14.49 11.97 4.82
N ILE A 136 -13.89 11.75 5.97
CA ILE A 136 -14.49 11.99 7.28
C ILE A 136 -13.70 13.08 8.00
N LYS A 137 -14.32 13.69 9.01
CA LYS A 137 -13.69 14.73 9.81
C LYS A 137 -13.90 14.45 11.29
N LEU A 138 -12.81 14.52 12.06
CA LEU A 138 -12.85 14.38 13.51
C LEU A 138 -13.66 15.51 14.15
N ASP A 139 -14.45 15.15 15.14
CA ASP A 139 -15.06 16.13 16.06
C ASP A 139 -13.97 16.60 17.03
N ASN A 140 -13.78 17.93 17.12
CA ASN A 140 -12.78 18.55 18.00
C ASN A 140 -11.36 17.94 17.84
N PRO A 141 -10.74 18.01 16.66
CA PRO A 141 -9.44 17.41 16.40
C PRO A 141 -8.35 18.05 17.29
N PRO A 142 -7.35 17.27 17.74
CA PRO A 142 -6.23 17.83 18.48
C PRO A 142 -5.33 18.68 17.56
N SER A 143 -4.62 19.64 18.15
CA SER A 143 -3.79 20.61 17.39
C SER A 143 -2.48 20.03 16.83
N ASN A 144 -2.12 18.81 17.20
CA ASN A 144 -0.85 18.17 16.86
C ASN A 144 -1.02 16.99 15.88
N LEU A 145 -2.08 16.97 15.08
CA LEU A 145 -2.27 15.95 14.06
C LEU A 145 -1.16 16.02 13.01
N LYS A 146 -0.63 14.85 12.67
CA LYS A 146 0.33 14.70 11.59
C LYS A 146 -0.38 14.25 10.32
N ALA A 147 -0.46 15.13 9.34
CA ALA A 147 -1.00 14.80 8.02
C ALA A 147 0.02 13.97 7.22
N ALA A 148 -0.45 12.97 6.49
CA ALA A 148 0.35 12.21 5.56
C ALA A 148 0.78 13.06 4.36
N GLU A 149 2.02 12.90 3.93
CA GLU A 149 2.50 13.46 2.67
C GLU A 149 2.13 12.54 1.50
N PHE A 150 1.77 13.13 0.36
CA PHE A 150 1.37 12.38 -0.82
C PHE A 150 2.42 12.49 -1.92
N ALA A 151 2.86 11.34 -2.43
CA ALA A 151 3.68 11.25 -3.64
C ALA A 151 2.87 11.65 -4.89
N ASP A 152 3.57 11.83 -6.00
CA ASP A 152 2.96 11.91 -7.33
C ASP A 152 2.88 10.50 -7.91
N SER A 153 1.66 9.93 -7.96
CA SER A 153 1.43 8.56 -8.46
C SER A 153 1.69 8.41 -9.96
N ASP A 154 1.77 9.48 -10.74
CA ASP A 154 2.10 9.41 -12.16
C ASP A 154 3.60 9.08 -12.37
N ASN A 155 4.42 9.28 -11.33
CA ASN A 155 5.84 8.95 -11.33
C ASN A 155 6.15 7.54 -10.81
N LEU A 156 5.15 6.76 -10.37
CA LEU A 156 5.35 5.39 -9.90
C LEU A 156 5.98 4.50 -10.96
N ALA A 157 6.84 3.59 -10.51
CA ALA A 157 7.50 2.62 -11.35
C ALA A 157 7.20 1.18 -10.89
N VAL A 158 6.98 0.26 -11.83
CA VAL A 158 6.90 -1.17 -11.51
C VAL A 158 8.23 -1.64 -10.94
N GLY A 159 8.16 -2.38 -9.82
CA GLY A 159 9.33 -2.79 -9.05
C GLY A 159 9.72 -1.83 -7.92
N GLU A 160 9.07 -0.66 -7.81
CA GLU A 160 9.29 0.26 -6.70
C GLU A 160 8.81 -0.37 -5.39
N SER A 161 9.67 -0.33 -4.36
CA SER A 161 9.34 -0.90 -3.05
C SER A 161 8.32 -0.03 -2.33
N VAL A 162 7.34 -0.68 -1.70
CA VAL A 162 6.22 -0.03 -1.01
C VAL A 162 5.90 -0.73 0.30
N MET A 163 5.23 -0.01 1.21
CA MET A 163 4.72 -0.53 2.47
C MET A 163 3.25 -0.13 2.62
N ALA A 164 2.37 -1.12 2.69
CA ALA A 164 0.97 -0.91 3.02
C ALA A 164 0.80 -0.94 4.55
N ILE A 165 0.15 0.08 5.10
CA ILE A 165 -0.15 0.16 6.53
C ILE A 165 -1.66 0.24 6.72
N GLY A 166 -2.14 -0.47 7.75
CA GLY A 166 -3.47 -0.34 8.28
C GLY A 166 -3.44 -0.48 9.80
N ASN A 167 -4.49 -0.01 10.44
CA ASN A 167 -4.65 -0.14 11.89
C ASN A 167 -6.01 -0.78 12.20
N PRO A 168 -6.21 -2.06 11.84
CA PRO A 168 -7.53 -2.69 11.89
C PRO A 168 -8.10 -2.88 13.30
N LEU A 169 -7.26 -2.78 14.33
CA LEU A 169 -7.65 -3.04 15.71
C LEU A 169 -7.49 -1.82 16.63
N GLY A 170 -6.86 -0.73 16.13
CA GLY A 170 -6.63 0.49 16.91
C GLY A 170 -5.57 0.36 18.01
N TYR A 171 -4.81 -0.75 18.03
CA TYR A 171 -3.78 -1.01 19.05
C TYR A 171 -2.37 -0.95 18.47
N ASP A 172 -2.17 -1.55 17.29
CA ASP A 172 -0.89 -1.59 16.61
C ASP A 172 -1.09 -1.56 15.09
N ASP A 173 -0.25 -0.80 14.40
CA ASP A 173 -0.24 -0.76 12.95
C ASP A 173 0.18 -2.12 12.36
N THR A 174 -0.57 -2.58 11.38
CA THR A 174 -0.18 -3.73 10.57
C THR A 174 0.53 -3.22 9.34
N ALA A 175 1.82 -3.45 9.24
CA ALA A 175 2.64 -3.08 8.10
C ALA A 175 3.02 -4.31 7.26
N THR A 176 2.82 -4.21 5.96
CA THR A 176 3.25 -5.23 4.99
C THR A 176 4.07 -4.59 3.88
N VAL A 177 5.19 -5.21 3.52
CA VAL A 177 6.11 -4.68 2.52
C VAL A 177 6.01 -5.49 1.23
N GLY A 178 6.12 -4.82 0.10
CA GLY A 178 6.12 -5.41 -1.21
C GLY A 178 6.63 -4.42 -2.26
N ILE A 179 6.20 -4.62 -3.50
CA ILE A 179 6.55 -3.76 -4.64
C ILE A 179 5.30 -3.35 -5.42
N VAL A 180 5.43 -2.30 -6.20
CA VAL A 180 4.46 -2.01 -7.27
C VAL A 180 4.58 -3.10 -8.32
N SER A 181 3.54 -3.94 -8.47
CA SER A 181 3.52 -5.06 -9.42
C SER A 181 3.03 -4.64 -10.80
N ALA A 182 2.10 -3.68 -10.85
CA ALA A 182 1.58 -3.12 -12.10
C ALA A 182 0.93 -1.75 -11.86
N LEU A 183 0.84 -0.96 -12.91
CA LEU A 183 0.18 0.34 -12.93
C LEU A 183 -1.03 0.32 -13.86
N ASN A 184 -1.94 1.26 -13.63
CA ASN A 184 -3.14 1.45 -14.47
C ASN A 184 -3.97 0.17 -14.65
N ARG A 185 -4.13 -0.60 -13.57
CA ARG A 185 -4.95 -1.81 -13.60
C ARG A 185 -6.43 -1.44 -13.52
N PRO A 186 -7.25 -1.72 -14.56
CA PRO A 186 -8.68 -1.65 -14.41
C PRO A 186 -9.11 -2.74 -13.43
N VAL A 187 -9.65 -2.32 -12.30
CA VAL A 187 -10.19 -3.22 -11.27
C VAL A 187 -11.66 -2.94 -11.16
N THR A 188 -12.45 -3.98 -11.32
CA THR A 188 -13.90 -3.92 -11.09
C THR A 188 -14.17 -4.31 -9.65
N VAL A 189 -14.79 -3.42 -8.92
CA VAL A 189 -15.25 -3.63 -7.55
C VAL A 189 -16.77 -3.54 -7.58
N SER A 190 -17.45 -4.56 -7.10
CA SER A 190 -18.91 -4.48 -6.93
C SER A 190 -19.22 -3.81 -5.59
N ASP A 191 -20.01 -2.76 -5.62
CA ASP A 191 -20.56 -2.15 -4.41
C ASP A 191 -21.68 -3.01 -3.79
N ASP A 192 -22.19 -2.62 -2.62
CA ASP A 192 -23.29 -3.29 -1.91
C ASP A 192 -24.59 -3.34 -2.73
N ASN A 193 -24.70 -2.56 -3.79
CA ASN A 193 -25.83 -2.50 -4.73
C ASN A 193 -25.58 -3.28 -6.03
N ASN A 194 -24.50 -4.07 -6.11
CA ASN A 194 -24.09 -4.81 -7.30
C ASN A 194 -23.75 -3.92 -8.51
N ASN A 195 -23.32 -2.66 -8.28
CA ASN A 195 -22.77 -1.84 -9.34
C ASN A 195 -21.28 -2.11 -9.47
N ASP A 196 -20.82 -2.29 -10.69
CA ASP A 196 -19.42 -2.47 -10.99
C ASP A 196 -18.69 -1.12 -11.02
N ILE A 197 -17.77 -0.94 -10.10
CA ILE A 197 -16.86 0.20 -10.06
C ILE A 197 -15.59 -0.20 -10.77
N VAL A 198 -15.23 0.51 -11.84
CA VAL A 198 -13.97 0.31 -12.55
C VAL A 198 -13.03 1.46 -12.17
N THR A 199 -11.94 1.14 -11.53
CA THR A 199 -10.90 2.11 -11.17
C THR A 199 -9.56 1.70 -11.74
N ASN A 200 -8.72 2.67 -12.10
CA ASN A 200 -7.33 2.42 -12.45
C ASN A 200 -6.51 2.32 -11.16
N ALA A 201 -6.24 1.11 -10.74
CA ALA A 201 -5.51 0.86 -9.50
C ALA A 201 -4.00 0.68 -9.72
N VAL A 202 -3.24 0.96 -8.69
CA VAL A 202 -1.86 0.47 -8.51
C VAL A 202 -1.95 -0.92 -7.92
N GLN A 203 -1.43 -1.92 -8.63
CA GLN A 203 -1.32 -3.27 -8.11
C GLN A 203 -0.02 -3.41 -7.32
N ILE A 204 -0.11 -3.99 -6.14
CA ILE A 204 1.02 -4.26 -5.24
C ILE A 204 1.00 -5.72 -4.79
N ASP A 205 2.14 -6.27 -4.38
CA ASP A 205 2.21 -7.60 -3.76
C ASP A 205 2.30 -7.55 -2.23
N ALA A 206 2.40 -6.35 -1.64
CA ALA A 206 2.20 -6.16 -0.22
C ALA A 206 0.82 -6.70 0.20
N ALA A 207 0.76 -7.44 1.29
CA ALA A 207 -0.49 -8.08 1.72
C ALA A 207 -1.52 -7.04 2.19
N VAL A 208 -2.61 -6.90 1.42
CA VAL A 208 -3.78 -6.11 1.78
C VAL A 208 -4.88 -7.06 2.23
N ASN A 209 -5.20 -7.04 3.52
CA ASN A 209 -6.23 -7.88 4.13
C ASN A 209 -7.40 -7.02 4.63
N PRO A 210 -8.59 -7.63 4.92
CA PRO A 210 -9.67 -6.91 5.59
C PRO A 210 -9.19 -6.17 6.84
N GLY A 211 -9.58 -4.91 6.97
CA GLY A 211 -9.09 -4.00 8.00
C GLY A 211 -7.99 -3.04 7.52
N ASN A 212 -7.20 -3.40 6.51
CA ASN A 212 -6.25 -2.48 5.88
C ASN A 212 -6.92 -1.54 4.85
N SER A 213 -8.16 -1.83 4.44
CA SER A 213 -8.96 -0.95 3.56
C SER A 213 -9.02 0.45 4.11
N GLY A 214 -8.81 1.44 3.25
CA GLY A 214 -8.79 2.85 3.59
C GLY A 214 -7.45 3.34 4.16
N GLY A 215 -6.57 2.45 4.59
CA GLY A 215 -5.22 2.79 5.01
C GLY A 215 -4.30 3.10 3.84
N PRO A 216 -3.21 3.85 4.08
CA PRO A 216 -2.27 4.26 3.05
C PRO A 216 -1.26 3.17 2.69
N THR A 217 -0.81 3.20 1.43
CA THR A 217 0.45 2.59 0.99
C THR A 217 1.49 3.67 0.79
N PHE A 218 2.67 3.47 1.36
CA PHE A 218 3.79 4.42 1.35
C PHE A 218 4.93 3.94 0.45
N ASN A 219 5.67 4.91 -0.13
CA ASN A 219 6.97 4.67 -0.74
C ASN A 219 8.10 4.72 0.32
N ALA A 220 9.34 4.51 -0.10
CA ALA A 220 10.52 4.54 0.77
C ALA A 220 10.85 5.92 1.36
N ALA A 221 10.23 6.99 0.87
CA ALA A 221 10.34 8.34 1.41
C ALA A 221 9.22 8.68 2.42
N GLY A 222 8.38 7.71 2.80
CA GLY A 222 7.25 7.94 3.71
C GLY A 222 6.09 8.71 3.09
N GLN A 223 5.99 8.76 1.76
CA GLN A 223 4.92 9.44 1.05
C GLN A 223 3.86 8.46 0.57
N VAL A 224 2.59 8.82 0.70
CA VAL A 224 1.45 8.01 0.27
C VAL A 224 1.42 7.91 -1.26
N ILE A 225 1.49 6.70 -1.79
CA ILE A 225 1.35 6.40 -3.22
C ILE A 225 -0.09 6.03 -3.59
N GLY A 226 -0.90 5.66 -2.60
CA GLY A 226 -2.30 5.28 -2.79
C GLY A 226 -2.99 4.84 -1.51
N ILE A 227 -4.30 4.64 -1.60
CA ILE A 227 -5.16 4.14 -0.51
C ILE A 227 -5.58 2.72 -0.82
N ASN A 228 -5.33 1.80 0.12
CA ASN A 228 -5.61 0.38 -0.01
C ASN A 228 -7.10 0.10 -0.15
N SER A 229 -7.47 -0.82 -1.03
CA SER A 229 -8.83 -1.35 -1.14
C SER A 229 -8.80 -2.87 -1.15
N SER A 230 -9.33 -3.51 -0.10
CA SER A 230 -9.34 -4.97 0.04
C SER A 230 -10.47 -5.64 -0.76
N ILE A 231 -11.51 -4.91 -1.16
CA ILE A 231 -12.59 -5.45 -2.01
C ILE A 231 -12.13 -5.72 -3.44
N ALA A 232 -11.05 -5.10 -3.86
CA ALA A 232 -10.41 -5.39 -5.14
C ALA A 232 -9.63 -6.72 -5.15
N SER A 233 -9.50 -7.38 -4.01
CA SER A 233 -8.89 -8.71 -3.90
C SER A 233 -9.87 -9.76 -4.41
N THR A 234 -9.41 -10.67 -5.27
CA THR A 234 -10.24 -11.73 -5.85
C THR A 234 -10.90 -12.56 -4.75
N THR A 235 -12.20 -12.47 -4.64
CA THR A 235 -13.01 -13.39 -3.83
C THR A 235 -12.91 -14.79 -4.42
N THR A 236 -12.13 -15.65 -3.78
CA THR A 236 -12.30 -17.09 -4.02
C THR A 236 -13.59 -17.54 -3.34
N SER A 237 -14.38 -18.32 -4.05
CA SER A 237 -15.73 -18.78 -3.68
C SER A 237 -15.83 -19.62 -2.40
N SER A 238 -14.83 -19.61 -1.53
CA SER A 238 -14.73 -20.44 -0.31
C SER A 238 -14.42 -19.67 0.96
N GLY A 239 -14.91 -18.44 1.10
CA GLY A 239 -15.24 -17.90 2.45
C GLY A 239 -14.11 -17.41 3.34
N THR A 240 -12.84 -17.46 2.96
CA THR A 240 -11.76 -16.86 3.77
C THR A 240 -10.94 -15.94 2.87
N ALA A 241 -11.27 -14.65 2.90
CA ALA A 241 -10.55 -13.63 2.16
C ALA A 241 -9.19 -13.37 2.86
N GLY A 242 -8.11 -13.84 2.25
CA GLY A 242 -6.74 -13.52 2.62
C GLY A 242 -5.97 -13.05 1.39
N SER A 243 -4.94 -12.23 1.59
CA SER A 243 -4.08 -11.78 0.50
C SER A 243 -3.34 -12.97 -0.12
N ILE A 244 -3.40 -13.09 -1.43
CA ILE A 244 -2.67 -14.09 -2.24
C ILE A 244 -1.45 -13.46 -2.95
N GLY A 245 -0.95 -12.31 -2.48
CA GLY A 245 0.11 -11.55 -3.15
C GLY A 245 -0.41 -10.64 -4.26
N ILE A 246 -1.71 -10.35 -4.27
CA ILE A 246 -2.34 -9.36 -5.15
C ILE A 246 -3.13 -8.42 -4.25
N GLY A 247 -2.68 -7.17 -4.20
CA GLY A 247 -3.35 -6.07 -3.52
C GLY A 247 -3.52 -4.90 -4.48
N PHE A 248 -4.44 -4.01 -4.18
CA PHE A 248 -4.71 -2.83 -4.97
C PHE A 248 -4.77 -1.58 -4.11
N ALA A 249 -4.25 -0.48 -4.65
CA ALA A 249 -4.34 0.83 -4.04
C ALA A 249 -4.88 1.85 -5.05
N ILE A 250 -5.76 2.73 -4.59
CA ILE A 250 -6.29 3.85 -5.37
C ILE A 250 -5.17 4.90 -5.46
N PRO A 251 -4.74 5.32 -6.68
CA PRO A 251 -3.57 6.18 -6.85
C PRO A 251 -3.66 7.51 -6.11
N SER A 252 -2.57 7.98 -5.55
CA SER A 252 -2.50 9.18 -4.71
C SER A 252 -2.99 10.45 -5.40
N ASN A 253 -2.74 10.63 -6.69
CA ASN A 253 -3.22 11.80 -7.45
C ASN A 253 -4.75 11.80 -7.54
N LEU A 254 -5.37 10.64 -7.74
CA LEU A 254 -6.83 10.49 -7.73
C LEU A 254 -7.37 10.75 -6.31
N VAL A 255 -6.74 10.21 -5.28
CA VAL A 255 -7.11 10.44 -3.87
C VAL A 255 -7.09 11.93 -3.54
N LYS A 256 -6.01 12.64 -3.87
CA LYS A 256 -5.91 14.10 -3.64
C LYS A 256 -7.02 14.88 -4.33
N ARG A 257 -7.30 14.57 -5.59
CA ARG A 257 -8.35 15.24 -6.36
C ARG A 257 -9.72 15.04 -5.72
N VAL A 258 -10.08 13.78 -5.47
CA VAL A 258 -11.38 13.40 -4.88
C VAL A 258 -11.55 13.98 -3.48
N ALA A 259 -10.52 13.86 -2.62
CA ALA A 259 -10.57 14.39 -1.26
C ALA A 259 -10.75 15.90 -1.24
N ASN A 260 -10.06 16.66 -2.10
CA ASN A 260 -10.21 18.10 -2.20
C ASN A 260 -11.61 18.48 -2.68
N GLU A 261 -12.14 17.82 -3.72
CA GLU A 261 -13.51 18.09 -4.20
C GLU A 261 -14.55 17.81 -3.11
N ILE A 262 -14.39 16.73 -2.33
CA ILE A 262 -15.28 16.41 -1.20
C ILE A 262 -15.18 17.48 -0.12
N ILE A 263 -13.96 17.91 0.24
CA ILE A 263 -13.77 18.95 1.29
C ILE A 263 -14.39 20.28 0.86
N ASP A 264 -14.24 20.66 -0.40
CA ASP A 264 -14.70 21.96 -0.91
C ASP A 264 -16.20 21.98 -1.21
N ASN A 265 -16.77 20.87 -1.71
CA ASN A 265 -18.11 20.84 -2.27
C ASN A 265 -19.05 19.79 -1.62
N GLY A 266 -18.53 18.90 -0.75
CA GLY A 266 -19.25 17.76 -0.19
C GLY A 266 -19.52 16.60 -1.16
N THR A 267 -19.16 16.73 -2.43
CA THR A 267 -19.43 15.76 -3.48
C THR A 267 -18.40 15.87 -4.59
N VAL A 268 -18.27 14.80 -5.39
CA VAL A 268 -17.36 14.73 -6.55
C VAL A 268 -18.15 14.82 -7.84
N GLN A 269 -17.67 15.58 -8.79
CA GLN A 269 -18.23 15.66 -10.15
C GLN A 269 -17.46 14.73 -11.10
N HIS A 270 -18.15 13.72 -11.63
CA HIS A 270 -17.62 12.83 -12.64
C HIS A 270 -18.10 13.26 -14.03
N VAL A 271 -17.14 13.41 -14.96
CA VAL A 271 -17.46 13.66 -16.36
C VAL A 271 -17.75 12.34 -17.04
N ALA A 272 -18.98 12.12 -17.47
CA ALA A 272 -19.36 10.98 -18.29
C ALA A 272 -19.04 11.28 -19.76
N LEU A 273 -18.14 10.49 -20.35
CA LEU A 273 -18.02 10.43 -21.81
C LEU A 273 -19.21 9.62 -22.31
N GLY A 274 -20.11 10.23 -23.10
CA GLY A 274 -21.30 9.57 -23.66
C GLY A 274 -20.96 8.50 -24.70
N VAL A 275 -20.09 7.55 -24.37
CA VAL A 275 -19.65 6.46 -25.25
C VAL A 275 -20.21 5.15 -24.72
N THR A 276 -20.96 4.43 -25.54
CA THR A 276 -21.42 3.07 -25.26
C THR A 276 -20.46 2.07 -25.87
N ILE A 277 -19.83 1.23 -25.07
CA ILE A 277 -19.00 0.12 -25.56
C ILE A 277 -19.91 -1.10 -25.77
N LYS A 278 -19.99 -1.58 -27.02
CA LYS A 278 -20.67 -2.83 -27.35
C LYS A 278 -19.61 -3.94 -27.38
N SER A 279 -19.67 -4.88 -26.43
CA SER A 279 -18.83 -6.09 -26.51
C SER A 279 -19.32 -6.94 -27.68
N SER A 280 -18.46 -7.20 -28.67
CA SER A 280 -18.66 -8.25 -29.65
C SER A 280 -17.87 -9.48 -29.23
N THR A 281 -18.55 -10.57 -28.99
CA THR A 281 -17.91 -11.91 -28.95
C THR A 281 -17.44 -12.23 -30.35
N VAL A 282 -16.14 -12.42 -30.52
CA VAL A 282 -15.50 -13.00 -31.71
C VAL A 282 -15.46 -14.51 -31.54
#